data_56e215d51a6f8809a556c8cff78d3aef
#
_entry.id   56e215d51a6f8809a556c8cff78d3aef
#
_cell.length_a   1.000
_cell.length_b   1.000
_cell.length_c   1.000
_cell.angle_alpha   90.00
_cell.angle_beta   90.00
_cell.angle_gamma   90.00
#
_symmetry.space_group_name_H-M   'P 1'
#
loop_
_entity.id
_entity.type
_entity.pdbx_description
1 polymer ?
#
loop_
_entity_poly.entity_id
_entity_poly.type
_entity_poly.pdbx_seq_one_letter_code
_entity_poly.pdbx_strand_id
1 'polypeptide(L)'
;EDPEIFLHPQLQKTASEILYRLSKKNQIIFSTYSPNMIFNFSSKQIKQVVLDENCSTFIQENIDIDIILDDLGYSANDLMNVSFVFIVEGKQDRNRLPLLLEKYYSEIRDNDGKLKRITIVTTNSCTNIKTYANLKYINKLYLKDQFLMIRDSDGKNPNYLIRQLCSYYKARSNEEGADLPNVTPKNILILKYYSFENYFLDPATMVKIGVIKSEDQFYDILYKKYKEYLYKLPSMKRLIRTKNVRINSKEDVKKNIEMIKIYVRGHNLYDIFYGKYRSEEEEILRKYVDAAPKEVFADILNAIDRFVYFENRKKEDI
;
A
#
# COMPACT_ATOMS: atom_id res chain seq x y z
N GLU A 1 1.49 6.91 -32.95
CA GLU A 1 1.83 8.33 -32.76
C GLU A 1 0.68 9.01 -32.05
N ASP A 2 0.94 9.72 -30.97
CA ASP A 2 0.01 10.53 -30.16
C ASP A 2 -1.39 9.92 -29.99
N PRO A 3 -1.48 8.70 -29.39
CA PRO A 3 -2.76 7.99 -29.29
C PRO A 3 -3.78 8.69 -28.39
N GLU A 4 -3.34 9.69 -27.65
CA GLU A 4 -4.16 10.49 -26.75
C GLU A 4 -4.74 11.76 -27.37
N ILE A 5 -4.38 12.12 -28.60
CA ILE A 5 -4.89 13.33 -29.28
C ILE A 5 -6.43 13.29 -29.24
N PHE A 6 -7.10 14.34 -28.86
CA PHE A 6 -8.54 14.43 -28.65
C PHE A 6 -9.11 13.70 -27.43
N LEU A 7 -8.30 12.99 -26.61
CA LEU A 7 -8.80 12.37 -25.39
C LEU A 7 -8.76 13.34 -24.20
N HIS A 8 -9.84 13.36 -23.42
CA HIS A 8 -9.85 14.04 -22.13
C HIS A 8 -8.77 13.43 -21.20
N PRO A 9 -8.07 14.22 -20.34
CA PRO A 9 -6.99 13.73 -19.48
C PRO A 9 -7.30 12.42 -18.72
N GLN A 10 -8.54 12.26 -18.25
CA GLN A 10 -8.99 11.03 -17.61
C GLN A 10 -8.97 9.82 -18.55
N LEU A 11 -9.36 10.02 -19.83
CA LEU A 11 -9.33 8.97 -20.85
C LEU A 11 -7.91 8.65 -21.29
N GLN A 12 -7.00 9.63 -21.28
CA GLN A 12 -5.57 9.42 -21.55
C GLN A 12 -4.96 8.44 -20.57
N LYS A 13 -5.22 8.60 -19.25
CA LYS A 13 -4.77 7.64 -18.22
C LYS A 13 -5.34 6.23 -18.47
N THR A 14 -6.61 6.14 -18.86
CA THR A 14 -7.24 4.85 -19.20
C THR A 14 -6.62 4.22 -20.46
N ALA A 15 -6.33 5.02 -21.49
CA ALA A 15 -5.67 4.57 -22.72
C ALA A 15 -4.27 4.02 -22.41
N SER A 16 -3.49 4.73 -21.58
CA SER A 16 -2.18 4.28 -21.10
C SER A 16 -2.26 2.88 -20.45
N GLU A 17 -3.24 2.65 -19.56
CA GLU A 17 -3.44 1.32 -18.94
C GLU A 17 -3.83 0.24 -19.95
N ILE A 18 -4.67 0.57 -20.92
CA ILE A 18 -5.08 -0.38 -21.98
C ILE A 18 -3.86 -0.77 -22.80
N LEU A 19 -3.05 0.20 -23.26
CA LEU A 19 -1.83 -0.05 -23.99
C LEU A 19 -0.85 -0.92 -23.21
N TYR A 20 -0.67 -0.64 -21.92
CA TYR A 20 0.13 -1.48 -21.05
C TYR A 20 -0.38 -2.93 -20.97
N ARG A 21 -1.69 -3.13 -20.81
CA ARG A 21 -2.26 -4.50 -20.76
C ARG A 21 -2.09 -5.24 -22.09
N LEU A 22 -2.23 -4.54 -23.19
CA LEU A 22 -2.00 -5.11 -24.53
C LEU A 22 -0.52 -5.47 -24.75
N SER A 23 0.40 -4.71 -24.18
CA SER A 23 1.86 -4.96 -24.31
C SER A 23 2.31 -6.29 -23.69
N LYS A 24 1.51 -6.90 -22.80
CA LYS A 24 1.81 -8.23 -22.26
C LYS A 24 1.80 -9.36 -23.31
N LYS A 25 1.16 -9.14 -24.46
CA LYS A 25 1.08 -10.10 -25.56
C LYS A 25 1.60 -9.54 -26.88
N ASN A 26 1.98 -8.27 -26.92
CA ASN A 26 2.39 -7.56 -28.11
C ASN A 26 3.54 -6.60 -27.76
N GLN A 27 4.43 -6.32 -28.71
CA GLN A 27 5.33 -5.19 -28.59
C GLN A 27 4.56 -3.92 -28.98
N ILE A 28 4.48 -2.95 -28.06
CA ILE A 28 3.80 -1.67 -28.28
C ILE A 28 4.81 -0.55 -28.10
N ILE A 29 4.93 0.29 -29.11
CA ILE A 29 5.72 1.52 -29.09
C ILE A 29 4.78 2.65 -29.48
N PHE A 30 4.74 3.70 -28.68
CA PHE A 30 3.96 4.90 -29.00
C PHE A 30 4.74 6.17 -28.60
N SER A 31 4.53 7.25 -29.35
CA SER A 31 5.01 8.59 -29.02
C SER A 31 3.91 9.38 -28.32
N THR A 32 4.28 10.29 -27.43
CA THR A 32 3.32 11.16 -26.73
C THR A 32 4.02 12.39 -26.17
N TYR A 33 3.30 13.51 -26.14
CA TYR A 33 3.64 14.72 -25.39
C TYR A 33 2.82 14.84 -24.08
N SER A 34 1.92 13.87 -23.81
CA SER A 34 1.04 13.95 -22.67
C SER A 34 1.65 13.33 -21.42
N PRO A 35 1.77 14.09 -20.32
CA PRO A 35 2.20 13.55 -19.03
C PRO A 35 1.25 12.45 -18.53
N ASN A 36 -0.04 12.50 -18.87
CA ASN A 36 -1.01 11.49 -18.46
C ASN A 36 -0.78 10.11 -19.10
N MET A 37 -0.09 10.07 -20.23
CA MET A 37 0.25 8.82 -20.90
C MET A 37 1.46 8.15 -20.26
N ILE A 38 2.41 8.91 -19.71
CA ILE A 38 3.68 8.39 -19.18
C ILE A 38 3.65 8.04 -17.68
N PHE A 39 2.66 8.50 -16.92
CA PHE A 39 2.62 8.32 -15.47
C PHE A 39 2.67 6.89 -14.96
N ASN A 40 2.14 5.95 -15.71
CA ASN A 40 2.10 4.54 -15.32
C ASN A 40 3.39 3.78 -15.67
N PHE A 41 4.31 4.39 -16.42
CA PHE A 41 5.55 3.76 -16.88
C PHE A 41 6.73 4.16 -15.97
N SER A 42 7.69 3.27 -15.83
CA SER A 42 8.96 3.54 -15.17
C SER A 42 9.96 4.18 -16.14
N SER A 43 11.02 4.80 -15.62
CA SER A 43 12.09 5.38 -16.43
C SER A 43 12.70 4.39 -17.44
N LYS A 44 12.76 3.10 -17.11
CA LYS A 44 13.24 2.05 -18.01
C LYS A 44 12.39 1.84 -19.26
N GLN A 45 11.11 2.17 -19.19
CA GLN A 45 10.14 1.99 -20.29
C GLN A 45 9.99 3.23 -21.15
N ILE A 46 10.49 4.38 -20.69
CA ILE A 46 10.39 5.65 -21.40
C ILE A 46 11.70 5.94 -22.12
N LYS A 47 11.60 6.41 -23.35
CA LYS A 47 12.70 6.85 -24.18
C LYS A 47 12.43 8.30 -24.57
N GLN A 48 13.29 9.22 -24.18
CA GLN A 48 13.17 10.62 -24.60
C GLN A 48 13.90 10.82 -25.92
N VAL A 49 13.21 11.40 -26.89
CA VAL A 49 13.78 11.75 -28.20
C VAL A 49 14.09 13.24 -28.20
N VAL A 50 15.35 13.59 -28.35
CA VAL A 50 15.84 14.97 -28.31
C VAL A 50 16.67 15.30 -29.55
N LEU A 51 16.71 16.60 -29.88
CA LEU A 51 17.59 17.14 -30.90
C LEU A 51 18.85 17.73 -30.26
N ASP A 52 20.01 17.48 -30.83
CA ASP A 52 21.25 18.16 -30.47
C ASP A 52 21.38 19.52 -31.15
N GLU A 53 22.45 20.27 -30.84
CA GLU A 53 22.75 21.56 -31.44
C GLU A 53 22.94 21.50 -32.97
N ASN A 54 23.23 20.32 -33.51
CA ASN A 54 23.40 20.07 -34.94
C ASN A 54 22.12 19.58 -35.62
N CYS A 55 20.98 19.66 -34.93
CA CYS A 55 19.70 19.11 -35.40
C CYS A 55 19.72 17.59 -35.67
N SER A 56 20.63 16.86 -35.02
CA SER A 56 20.64 15.40 -35.07
C SER A 56 19.78 14.83 -33.92
N THR A 57 18.94 13.85 -34.29
CA THR A 57 18.05 13.19 -33.31
C THR A 57 18.83 12.11 -32.56
N PHE A 58 18.73 12.08 -31.24
CA PHE A 58 19.23 10.99 -30.42
C PHE A 58 18.23 10.58 -29.33
N ILE A 59 18.39 9.38 -28.79
CA ILE A 59 17.51 8.80 -27.79
C ILE A 59 18.23 8.78 -26.45
N GLN A 60 17.61 9.39 -25.46
CA GLN A 60 18.05 9.30 -24.06
C GLN A 60 17.23 8.24 -23.32
N GLU A 61 17.92 7.43 -22.50
CA GLU A 61 17.33 6.33 -21.74
C GLU A 61 17.53 6.50 -20.24
N ASN A 62 16.66 5.90 -19.45
CA ASN A 62 16.73 5.90 -17.98
C ASN A 62 16.76 7.30 -17.34
N ILE A 63 16.12 8.27 -17.96
CA ILE A 63 16.01 9.64 -17.45
C ILE A 63 14.94 9.68 -16.37
N ASP A 64 15.14 10.53 -15.36
CA ASP A 64 14.09 10.79 -14.37
C ASP A 64 12.86 11.40 -15.06
N ILE A 65 11.68 10.85 -14.73
CA ILE A 65 10.41 11.30 -15.30
C ILE A 65 10.16 12.79 -15.03
N ASP A 66 10.66 13.32 -13.91
CA ASP A 66 10.47 14.74 -13.57
C ASP A 66 11.26 15.64 -14.53
N ILE A 67 12.45 15.22 -14.97
CA ILE A 67 13.23 15.92 -16.02
C ILE A 67 12.46 15.93 -17.35
N ILE A 68 11.88 14.77 -17.70
CA ILE A 68 11.07 14.67 -18.95
C ILE A 68 9.86 15.60 -18.89
N LEU A 69 9.23 15.73 -17.72
CA LEU A 69 8.06 16.59 -17.56
C LEU A 69 8.43 18.09 -17.63
N ASP A 70 9.58 18.46 -17.06
CA ASP A 70 10.11 19.83 -17.16
C ASP A 70 10.40 20.18 -18.63
N ASP A 71 11.02 19.27 -19.40
CA ASP A 71 11.28 19.46 -20.83
C ASP A 71 10.00 19.56 -21.66
N LEU A 72 8.92 18.90 -21.24
CA LEU A 72 7.59 19.03 -21.85
C LEU A 72 6.87 20.32 -21.44
N GLY A 73 7.49 21.17 -20.61
CA GLY A 73 6.92 22.44 -20.12
C GLY A 73 5.92 22.30 -18.99
N TYR A 74 5.88 21.16 -18.33
CA TYR A 74 5.04 20.93 -17.16
C TYR A 74 5.82 21.21 -15.87
N SER A 75 5.50 22.33 -15.20
CA SER A 75 6.07 22.60 -13.89
C SER A 75 5.47 21.69 -12.81
N ALA A 76 6.21 21.49 -11.72
CA ALA A 76 5.77 20.72 -10.55
C ALA A 76 4.40 21.22 -9.98
N ASN A 77 4.02 22.47 -10.25
CA ASN A 77 2.75 23.06 -9.84
C ASN A 77 1.59 22.79 -10.82
N ASP A 78 1.88 22.57 -12.12
CA ASP A 78 0.85 22.38 -13.14
C ASP A 78 0.25 20.98 -13.15
N LEU A 79 1.02 20.03 -12.66
CA LEU A 79 0.55 18.69 -12.38
C LEU A 79 0.46 18.59 -10.86
N MET A 80 -0.73 18.53 -10.31
CA MET A 80 -0.87 18.06 -8.93
C MET A 80 -0.21 16.66 -8.92
N ASN A 81 1.03 16.59 -8.43
CA ASN A 81 2.00 15.51 -8.62
C ASN A 81 1.61 14.18 -7.95
N VAL A 82 0.33 13.82 -7.97
CA VAL A 82 -0.18 12.61 -7.36
C VAL A 82 -0.66 11.65 -8.45
N SER A 83 -0.01 10.52 -8.56
CA SER A 83 -0.43 9.42 -9.45
C SER A 83 -1.18 8.34 -8.70
N PHE A 84 -1.01 8.25 -7.38
CA PHE A 84 -1.65 7.24 -6.56
C PHE A 84 -1.94 7.73 -5.14
N VAL A 85 -3.08 7.31 -4.59
CA VAL A 85 -3.47 7.65 -3.22
C VAL A 85 -3.70 6.39 -2.39
N PHE A 86 -3.00 6.29 -1.26
CA PHE A 86 -3.35 5.34 -0.22
C PHE A 86 -4.24 6.02 0.82
N ILE A 87 -5.30 5.33 1.21
CA ILE A 87 -6.19 5.74 2.30
C ILE A 87 -6.03 4.72 3.42
N VAL A 88 -5.47 5.12 4.55
CA VAL A 88 -5.19 4.24 5.70
C VAL A 88 -5.97 4.68 6.93
N GLU A 89 -6.26 3.77 7.86
CA GLU A 89 -7.04 4.10 9.06
C GLU A 89 -6.20 4.83 10.09
N GLY A 90 -4.98 4.37 10.37
CA GLY A 90 -4.14 4.87 11.45
C GLY A 90 -3.04 5.84 11.02
N LYS A 91 -2.63 6.73 11.95
CA LYS A 91 -1.46 7.57 11.72
C LYS A 91 -0.16 6.74 11.63
N GLN A 92 -0.09 5.65 12.37
CA GLN A 92 1.08 4.77 12.35
C GLN A 92 1.20 4.00 11.04
N ASP A 93 0.07 3.64 10.40
CA ASP A 93 0.08 2.97 9.10
C ASP A 93 0.68 3.87 8.01
N ARG A 94 0.46 5.20 8.13
CA ARG A 94 1.08 6.20 7.27
C ARG A 94 2.62 6.17 7.33
N ASN A 95 3.21 5.79 8.46
CA ASN A 95 4.65 5.70 8.63
C ASN A 95 5.20 4.32 8.24
N ARG A 96 4.39 3.27 8.38
CA ARG A 96 4.80 1.87 8.11
C ARG A 96 4.72 1.49 6.64
N LEU A 97 3.68 1.97 5.94
CA LEU A 97 3.48 1.67 4.52
C LEU A 97 4.65 2.10 3.63
N PRO A 98 5.26 3.30 3.80
CA PRO A 98 6.42 3.72 3.02
C PRO A 98 7.59 2.74 3.10
N LEU A 99 7.81 2.09 4.24
CA LEU A 99 8.90 1.12 4.42
C LEU A 99 8.75 -0.07 3.47
N LEU A 100 7.51 -0.55 3.28
CA LEU A 100 7.22 -1.62 2.31
C LEU A 100 7.40 -1.12 0.87
N LEU A 101 6.89 0.09 0.57
CA LEU A 101 7.00 0.66 -0.76
C LEU A 101 8.47 0.83 -1.17
N GLU A 102 9.32 1.34 -0.28
CA GLU A 102 10.74 1.54 -0.52
C GLU A 102 11.50 0.23 -0.75
N LYS A 103 11.17 -0.82 0.01
CA LYS A 103 11.81 -2.12 -0.15
C LYS A 103 11.45 -2.77 -1.47
N TYR A 104 10.16 -2.82 -1.82
CA TYR A 104 9.68 -3.68 -2.90
C TYR A 104 9.51 -2.97 -4.25
N TYR A 105 9.56 -1.63 -4.27
CA TYR A 105 9.37 -0.86 -5.51
C TYR A 105 10.51 0.14 -5.72
N SER A 106 10.90 0.35 -6.98
CA SER A 106 11.84 1.39 -7.40
C SER A 106 11.11 2.72 -7.65
N GLU A 107 11.87 3.82 -7.69
CA GLU A 107 11.36 5.16 -8.03
C GLU A 107 10.19 5.64 -7.13
N ILE A 108 10.23 5.26 -5.84
CA ILE A 108 9.18 5.60 -4.87
C ILE A 108 9.46 6.91 -4.15
N ARG A 109 10.72 7.31 -4.02
CA ARG A 109 11.13 8.57 -3.41
C ARG A 109 11.80 9.48 -4.42
N ASP A 110 11.64 10.80 -4.21
CA ASP A 110 12.39 11.83 -4.89
C ASP A 110 13.77 12.05 -4.23
N ASN A 111 14.53 12.99 -4.78
CA ASN A 111 15.85 13.35 -4.26
C ASN A 111 15.80 13.94 -2.83
N ASP A 112 14.67 14.51 -2.44
CA ASP A 112 14.45 15.05 -1.10
C ASP A 112 13.96 13.98 -0.10
N GLY A 113 13.84 12.73 -0.53
CA GLY A 113 13.38 11.61 0.29
C GLY A 113 11.87 11.57 0.51
N LYS A 114 11.08 12.40 -0.19
CA LYS A 114 9.62 12.38 -0.14
C LYS A 114 9.07 11.30 -1.07
N LEU A 115 7.86 10.82 -0.78
CA LEU A 115 7.16 9.89 -1.67
C LEU A 115 6.85 10.58 -3.00
N LYS A 116 7.39 10.00 -4.06
CA LYS A 116 7.24 10.52 -5.41
C LYS A 116 5.86 10.16 -5.95
N ARG A 117 5.02 11.18 -6.20
CA ARG A 117 3.68 11.02 -6.79
C ARG A 117 2.70 10.12 -6.03
N ILE A 118 3.00 9.81 -4.79
CA ILE A 118 2.17 9.00 -3.91
C ILE A 118 1.75 9.83 -2.71
N THR A 119 0.46 9.85 -2.43
CA THR A 119 -0.07 10.47 -1.22
C THR A 119 -0.67 9.42 -0.30
N ILE A 120 -0.36 9.50 1.00
CA ILE A 120 -0.96 8.65 2.02
C ILE A 120 -1.80 9.53 2.94
N VAL A 121 -3.11 9.29 2.94
CA VAL A 121 -4.07 10.01 3.78
C VAL A 121 -4.60 9.12 4.91
N THR A 122 -4.76 9.69 6.09
CA THR A 122 -5.30 8.99 7.27
C THR A 122 -6.73 9.44 7.54
N THR A 123 -7.61 8.51 7.85
CA THR A 123 -9.05 8.79 7.94
C THR A 123 -9.70 8.42 9.26
N ASN A 124 -9.05 7.63 10.11
CA ASN A 124 -9.59 7.03 11.34
C ASN A 124 -10.76 6.05 11.12
N SER A 125 -11.29 5.94 9.91
CA SER A 125 -12.31 4.96 9.49
C SER A 125 -12.57 5.09 7.98
N CYS A 126 -12.78 3.99 7.29
CA CYS A 126 -13.07 3.99 5.84
C CYS A 126 -14.50 4.43 5.47
N THR A 127 -15.34 4.77 6.44
CA THR A 127 -16.74 5.19 6.22
C THR A 127 -17.07 6.57 6.78
N ASN A 128 -16.08 7.33 7.23
CA ASN A 128 -16.30 8.64 7.81
C ASN A 128 -16.28 9.77 6.76
N ILE A 129 -16.67 10.99 7.19
CA ILE A 129 -16.70 12.19 6.35
C ILE A 129 -15.34 12.52 5.73
N LYS A 130 -14.22 12.23 6.44
CA LYS A 130 -12.87 12.47 5.92
C LYS A 130 -12.56 11.57 4.73
N THR A 131 -12.93 10.30 4.80
CA THR A 131 -12.77 9.37 3.67
C THR A 131 -13.60 9.81 2.48
N TYR A 132 -14.83 10.24 2.70
CA TYR A 132 -15.70 10.77 1.66
C TYR A 132 -15.09 12.03 1.00
N ALA A 133 -14.58 12.96 1.79
CA ALA A 133 -13.92 14.17 1.28
C ALA A 133 -12.65 13.82 0.46
N ASN A 134 -11.85 12.86 0.92
CA ASN A 134 -10.67 12.39 0.20
C ASN A 134 -11.03 11.73 -1.13
N LEU A 135 -12.10 10.94 -1.18
CA LEU A 135 -12.58 10.33 -2.42
C LEU A 135 -13.08 11.39 -3.41
N LYS A 136 -13.81 12.41 -2.96
CA LYS A 136 -14.18 13.55 -3.82
C LYS A 136 -12.95 14.27 -4.37
N TYR A 137 -11.91 14.44 -3.55
CA TYR A 137 -10.67 15.05 -3.97
C TYR A 137 -9.93 14.18 -5.01
N ILE A 138 -9.87 12.87 -4.80
CA ILE A 138 -9.31 11.90 -5.77
C ILE A 138 -10.02 12.00 -7.12
N ASN A 139 -11.34 12.14 -7.11
CA ASN A 139 -12.10 12.28 -8.35
C ASN A 139 -11.79 13.61 -9.07
N LYS A 140 -11.66 14.72 -8.32
CA LYS A 140 -11.25 16.02 -8.86
C LYS A 140 -9.83 15.99 -9.47
N LEU A 141 -8.94 15.14 -8.97
CA LEU A 141 -7.61 14.93 -9.52
C LEU A 141 -7.58 13.98 -10.74
N TYR A 142 -8.73 13.57 -11.23
CA TYR A 142 -8.86 12.60 -12.33
C TYR A 142 -8.11 11.27 -12.09
N LEU A 143 -7.89 10.92 -10.81
CA LEU A 143 -7.21 9.67 -10.45
C LEU A 143 -8.11 8.44 -10.60
N LYS A 144 -9.42 8.64 -10.78
CA LYS A 144 -10.43 7.59 -11.07
C LYS A 144 -10.33 6.42 -10.08
N ASP A 145 -9.64 5.34 -10.46
CA ASP A 145 -9.45 4.13 -9.66
C ASP A 145 -8.00 3.97 -9.12
N GLN A 146 -7.16 5.01 -9.28
CA GLN A 146 -5.76 4.99 -8.81
C GLN A 146 -5.66 5.30 -7.30
N PHE A 147 -6.36 4.50 -6.52
CA PHE A 147 -6.29 4.57 -5.06
C PHE A 147 -6.50 3.19 -4.43
N LEU A 148 -5.96 3.00 -3.24
CA LEU A 148 -6.16 1.81 -2.42
C LEU A 148 -6.51 2.20 -0.99
N MET A 149 -7.68 1.76 -0.53
CA MET A 149 -8.07 1.84 0.88
C MET A 149 -7.53 0.61 1.61
N ILE A 150 -6.71 0.82 2.63
CA ILE A 150 -6.19 -0.24 3.49
C ILE A 150 -6.89 -0.11 4.84
N ARG A 151 -7.54 -1.18 5.25
CA ARG A 151 -8.34 -1.23 6.46
C ARG A 151 -7.98 -2.41 7.33
N ASP A 152 -7.96 -2.19 8.63
CA ASP A 152 -7.88 -3.24 9.64
C ASP A 152 -9.06 -4.22 9.53
N SER A 153 -8.78 -5.51 9.70
CA SER A 153 -9.85 -6.51 9.70
C SER A 153 -10.67 -6.51 10.99
N ASP A 154 -10.11 -6.02 12.11
CA ASP A 154 -10.69 -6.14 13.45
C ASP A 154 -11.10 -7.59 13.80
N GLY A 155 -10.44 -8.57 13.19
CA GLY A 155 -10.77 -9.99 13.31
C GLY A 155 -12.12 -10.37 12.68
N LYS A 156 -12.61 -9.58 11.71
CA LYS A 156 -13.83 -9.86 10.93
C LYS A 156 -13.46 -10.53 9.60
N ASN A 157 -14.45 -11.07 8.91
CA ASN A 157 -14.25 -11.68 7.59
C ASN A 157 -13.95 -10.61 6.54
N PRO A 158 -12.77 -10.66 5.85
CA PRO A 158 -12.39 -9.66 4.86
C PRO A 158 -13.39 -9.52 3.70
N ASN A 159 -13.90 -10.62 3.17
CA ASN A 159 -14.86 -10.60 2.05
C ASN A 159 -16.18 -9.92 2.43
N TYR A 160 -16.63 -10.11 3.68
CA TYR A 160 -17.81 -9.41 4.18
C TYR A 160 -17.58 -7.91 4.26
N LEU A 161 -16.42 -7.48 4.79
CA LEU A 161 -16.07 -6.05 4.91
C LEU A 161 -15.92 -5.39 3.53
N ILE A 162 -15.30 -6.06 2.57
CA ILE A 162 -15.17 -5.55 1.19
C ILE A 162 -16.56 -5.32 0.57
N ARG A 163 -17.46 -6.31 0.68
CA ARG A 163 -18.83 -6.16 0.16
C ARG A 163 -19.57 -5.01 0.82
N GLN A 164 -19.44 -4.88 2.13
CA GLN A 164 -20.07 -3.82 2.91
C GLN A 164 -19.58 -2.43 2.44
N LEU A 165 -18.27 -2.25 2.26
CA LEU A 165 -17.70 -1.00 1.78
C LEU A 165 -18.11 -0.68 0.34
N CYS A 166 -18.04 -1.64 -0.57
CA CYS A 166 -18.50 -1.44 -1.94
C CYS A 166 -19.97 -1.03 -1.99
N SER A 167 -20.86 -1.69 -1.22
CA SER A 167 -22.28 -1.35 -1.14
C SER A 167 -22.49 0.05 -0.56
N TYR A 168 -21.75 0.41 0.49
CA TYR A 168 -21.81 1.74 1.10
C TYR A 168 -21.47 2.84 0.09
N TYR A 169 -20.35 2.72 -0.63
CA TYR A 169 -19.96 3.74 -1.59
C TYR A 169 -20.83 3.76 -2.85
N LYS A 170 -21.34 2.60 -3.28
CA LYS A 170 -22.31 2.54 -4.38
C LYS A 170 -23.61 3.27 -4.03
N ALA A 171 -24.12 3.10 -2.82
CA ALA A 171 -25.28 3.84 -2.36
C ALA A 171 -25.04 5.34 -2.34
N ARG A 172 -23.86 5.76 -1.82
CA ARG A 172 -23.47 7.16 -1.75
C ARG A 172 -23.23 7.80 -3.12
N SER A 173 -22.71 7.08 -4.11
CA SER A 173 -22.48 7.62 -5.46
C SER A 173 -23.79 7.89 -6.22
N ASN A 174 -24.89 7.32 -5.76
CA ASN A 174 -26.24 7.56 -6.34
C ASN A 174 -26.93 8.80 -5.72
N GLU A 175 -26.37 9.41 -4.69
CA GLU A 175 -26.89 10.65 -4.10
C GLU A 175 -26.58 11.85 -5.04
N GLU A 176 -27.52 12.79 -5.20
CA GLU A 176 -27.31 13.99 -6.03
C GLU A 176 -26.08 14.77 -5.58
N GLY A 177 -25.20 15.10 -6.52
CA GLY A 177 -23.94 15.82 -6.25
C GLY A 177 -22.83 15.01 -5.58
N ALA A 178 -22.97 13.70 -5.48
CA ALA A 178 -21.95 12.78 -4.99
C ALA A 178 -20.91 12.52 -6.08
N ASP A 179 -20.02 13.44 -6.33
CA ASP A 179 -18.89 13.28 -7.27
C ASP A 179 -17.82 12.34 -6.64
N LEU A 180 -18.11 11.03 -6.61
CA LEU A 180 -17.23 10.00 -6.05
C LEU A 180 -16.66 9.08 -7.12
N PRO A 181 -15.40 8.62 -6.97
CA PRO A 181 -14.87 7.58 -7.84
C PRO A 181 -15.62 6.25 -7.62
N ASN A 182 -15.61 5.40 -8.64
CA ASN A 182 -16.18 4.08 -8.51
C ASN A 182 -15.32 3.18 -7.61
N VAL A 183 -15.79 2.91 -6.40
CA VAL A 183 -15.11 2.05 -5.43
C VAL A 183 -15.44 0.59 -5.72
N THR A 184 -14.43 -0.17 -6.11
CA THR A 184 -14.53 -1.59 -6.44
C THR A 184 -13.71 -2.44 -5.46
N PRO A 185 -13.84 -3.77 -5.45
CA PRO A 185 -12.98 -4.64 -4.64
C PRO A 185 -11.48 -4.46 -4.94
N LYS A 186 -11.09 -3.98 -6.13
CA LYS A 186 -9.69 -3.65 -6.46
C LYS A 186 -9.15 -2.55 -5.56
N ASN A 187 -9.98 -1.58 -5.19
CA ASN A 187 -9.63 -0.40 -4.42
C ASN A 187 -9.66 -0.61 -2.91
N ILE A 188 -9.93 -1.83 -2.44
CA ILE A 188 -10.08 -2.15 -1.02
C ILE A 188 -9.17 -3.31 -0.65
N LEU A 189 -8.30 -3.10 0.33
CA LEU A 189 -7.57 -4.12 1.04
C LEU A 189 -8.04 -4.17 2.50
N ILE A 190 -8.61 -5.28 2.89
CA ILE A 190 -8.79 -5.62 4.31
C ILE A 190 -7.60 -6.48 4.70
N LEU A 191 -6.84 -6.04 5.71
CA LEU A 191 -5.64 -6.73 6.16
C LEU A 191 -5.95 -8.17 6.59
N LYS A 192 -5.06 -9.09 6.25
CA LYS A 192 -5.14 -10.51 6.68
C LYS A 192 -5.19 -10.63 8.19
N TYR A 193 -4.35 -9.87 8.89
CA TYR A 193 -4.29 -9.84 10.34
C TYR A 193 -5.23 -8.79 10.93
N TYR A 194 -5.35 -8.77 12.26
CA TYR A 194 -6.25 -7.85 12.97
C TYR A 194 -6.02 -6.40 12.60
N SER A 195 -4.76 -5.97 12.60
CA SER A 195 -4.29 -4.64 12.22
C SER A 195 -2.88 -4.70 11.66
N PHE A 196 -2.36 -3.57 11.19
CA PHE A 196 -1.04 -3.49 10.55
C PHE A 196 0.10 -3.90 11.49
N GLU A 197 -0.01 -3.63 12.80
CA GLU A 197 0.99 -4.02 13.79
C GLU A 197 1.24 -5.54 13.84
N ASN A 198 0.23 -6.35 13.57
CA ASN A 198 0.35 -7.81 13.64
C ASN A 198 1.30 -8.40 12.58
N TYR A 199 1.61 -7.66 11.51
CA TYR A 199 2.59 -8.08 10.49
C TYR A 199 4.03 -8.07 11.01
N PHE A 200 4.32 -7.27 12.05
CA PHE A 200 5.64 -7.16 12.65
C PHE A 200 5.89 -8.17 13.77
N LEU A 201 5.09 -9.24 13.83
CA LEU A 201 5.13 -10.27 14.86
C LEU A 201 5.52 -11.65 14.28
N ASP A 202 6.47 -11.68 13.35
CA ASP A 202 7.10 -12.93 12.91
C ASP A 202 8.31 -13.24 13.80
N PRO A 203 8.28 -14.34 14.59
CA PRO A 203 9.34 -14.62 15.56
C PRO A 203 10.73 -14.78 14.90
N ALA A 204 10.81 -15.44 13.75
CA ALA A 204 12.08 -15.66 13.05
C ALA A 204 12.73 -14.33 12.62
N THR A 205 11.94 -13.41 12.08
CA THR A 205 12.38 -12.07 11.72
C THR A 205 12.78 -11.26 12.95
N MET A 206 12.01 -11.33 14.04
CA MET A 206 12.31 -10.62 15.29
C MET A 206 13.62 -11.08 15.92
N VAL A 207 14.00 -12.35 15.77
CA VAL A 207 15.32 -12.87 16.20
C VAL A 207 16.42 -12.26 15.33
N LYS A 208 16.26 -12.26 14.00
CA LYS A 208 17.26 -11.71 13.07
C LYS A 208 17.62 -10.25 13.36
N ILE A 209 16.63 -9.45 13.78
CA ILE A 209 16.84 -8.03 14.08
C ILE A 209 17.14 -7.75 15.57
N GLY A 210 17.26 -8.77 16.40
CA GLY A 210 17.65 -8.64 17.79
C GLY A 210 16.56 -8.11 18.76
N VAL A 211 15.29 -8.09 18.34
CA VAL A 211 14.17 -7.73 19.23
C VAL A 211 13.97 -8.76 20.33
N ILE A 212 14.17 -10.02 19.99
CA ILE A 212 14.17 -11.19 20.88
C ILE A 212 15.42 -12.05 20.64
N LYS A 213 15.78 -12.89 21.60
CA LYS A 213 16.98 -13.74 21.52
C LYS A 213 16.74 -15.06 20.80
N SER A 214 15.51 -15.59 20.85
CA SER A 214 15.10 -16.83 20.21
C SER A 214 13.61 -16.84 19.96
N GLU A 215 13.15 -17.66 19.00
CA GLU A 215 11.72 -17.83 18.77
C GLU A 215 11.00 -18.40 20.01
N ASP A 216 11.68 -19.25 20.76
CA ASP A 216 11.13 -19.79 22.01
C ASP A 216 10.85 -18.70 23.04
N GLN A 217 11.75 -17.72 23.16
CA GLN A 217 11.55 -16.53 24.00
C GLN A 217 10.30 -15.74 23.59
N PHE A 218 9.97 -15.65 22.30
CA PHE A 218 8.75 -14.99 21.85
C PHE A 218 7.51 -15.62 22.48
N TYR A 219 7.43 -16.96 22.42
CA TYR A 219 6.29 -17.67 22.95
C TYR A 219 6.24 -17.67 24.47
N ASP A 220 7.38 -17.70 25.15
CA ASP A 220 7.46 -17.54 26.61
C ASP A 220 6.92 -16.19 27.06
N ILE A 221 7.38 -15.11 26.42
CA ILE A 221 6.91 -13.75 26.73
C ILE A 221 5.40 -13.64 26.47
N LEU A 222 4.95 -14.11 25.29
CA LEU A 222 3.55 -14.00 24.91
C LEU A 222 2.63 -14.81 25.84
N TYR A 223 3.04 -16.03 26.24
CA TYR A 223 2.30 -16.85 27.18
C TYR A 223 2.28 -16.23 28.59
N LYS A 224 3.42 -15.66 29.04
CA LYS A 224 3.47 -14.91 30.30
C LYS A 224 2.47 -13.74 30.27
N LYS A 225 2.48 -12.94 29.18
CA LYS A 225 1.56 -11.81 29.01
C LYS A 225 0.10 -12.27 28.85
N TYR A 226 -0.12 -13.43 28.27
CA TYR A 226 -1.44 -14.04 28.22
C TYR A 226 -1.98 -14.28 29.65
N LYS A 227 -1.20 -14.89 30.54
CA LYS A 227 -1.59 -15.13 31.94
C LYS A 227 -1.76 -13.84 32.76
N GLU A 228 -0.97 -12.81 32.44
CA GLU A 228 -1.05 -11.52 33.15
C GLU A 228 -2.33 -10.75 32.82
N TYR A 229 -2.60 -10.53 31.51
CA TYR A 229 -3.69 -9.65 31.08
C TYR A 229 -4.34 -9.95 29.73
N LEU A 230 -3.64 -10.57 28.75
CA LEU A 230 -4.19 -10.71 27.42
C LEU A 230 -5.49 -11.54 27.40
N TYR A 231 -5.63 -12.53 28.28
CA TYR A 231 -6.86 -13.32 28.39
C TYR A 231 -8.09 -12.48 28.74
N LYS A 232 -7.92 -11.30 29.33
CA LYS A 232 -9.00 -10.38 29.68
C LYS A 232 -9.47 -9.54 28.50
N LEU A 233 -8.64 -9.39 27.45
CA LEU A 233 -8.95 -8.56 26.30
C LEU A 233 -10.22 -9.05 25.58
N PRO A 234 -11.12 -8.13 25.19
CA PRO A 234 -12.33 -8.51 24.45
C PRO A 234 -12.02 -9.29 23.16
N SER A 235 -10.95 -8.91 22.43
CA SER A 235 -10.50 -9.58 21.22
C SER A 235 -10.03 -11.01 21.49
N MET A 236 -9.26 -11.24 22.54
CA MET A 236 -8.81 -12.56 22.96
C MET A 236 -9.98 -13.44 23.43
N LYS A 237 -10.88 -12.89 24.25
CA LYS A 237 -12.11 -13.61 24.66
C LYS A 237 -12.97 -14.00 23.48
N ARG A 238 -13.10 -13.13 22.47
CA ARG A 238 -13.79 -13.43 21.24
C ARG A 238 -13.13 -14.59 20.49
N LEU A 239 -11.79 -14.57 20.32
CA LEU A 239 -11.02 -15.66 19.71
C LEU A 239 -11.33 -17.00 20.40
N ILE A 240 -11.13 -17.06 21.73
CA ILE A 240 -11.34 -18.28 22.52
C ILE A 240 -12.75 -18.83 22.32
N ARG A 241 -13.76 -17.95 22.41
CA ARG A 241 -15.16 -18.37 22.30
C ARG A 241 -15.57 -18.78 20.90
N THR A 242 -15.18 -18.01 19.85
CA THR A 242 -15.68 -18.22 18.49
C THR A 242 -14.91 -19.26 17.70
N LYS A 243 -13.63 -19.48 18.05
CA LYS A 243 -12.75 -20.44 17.38
C LYS A 243 -12.43 -21.66 18.24
N ASN A 244 -13.02 -21.74 19.42
CA ASN A 244 -12.79 -22.82 20.39
C ASN A 244 -11.30 -23.06 20.69
N VAL A 245 -10.50 -21.98 20.71
CA VAL A 245 -9.07 -22.04 21.01
C VAL A 245 -8.88 -22.16 22.52
N ARG A 246 -8.02 -23.09 22.94
CA ARG A 246 -7.59 -23.21 24.34
C ARG A 246 -6.12 -22.86 24.45
N ILE A 247 -5.75 -22.08 25.45
CA ILE A 247 -4.39 -21.63 25.69
C ILE A 247 -4.04 -21.96 27.16
N ASN A 248 -3.49 -23.14 27.37
CA ASN A 248 -3.08 -23.63 28.69
C ASN A 248 -1.56 -23.71 28.85
N SER A 249 -0.82 -23.66 27.73
CA SER A 249 0.63 -23.79 27.66
C SER A 249 1.24 -22.83 26.64
N LYS A 250 2.57 -22.73 26.63
CA LYS A 250 3.34 -22.04 25.59
C LYS A 250 3.12 -22.69 24.22
N GLU A 251 3.06 -24.00 24.18
CA GLU A 251 2.83 -24.80 22.98
C GLU A 251 1.46 -24.47 22.33
N ASP A 252 0.45 -24.21 23.17
CA ASP A 252 -0.86 -23.78 22.67
C ASP A 252 -0.77 -22.38 22.04
N VAL A 253 0.02 -21.48 22.61
CA VAL A 253 0.28 -20.16 21.99
C VAL A 253 0.97 -20.34 20.64
N LYS A 254 2.02 -21.17 20.57
CA LYS A 254 2.76 -21.46 19.35
C LYS A 254 1.85 -22.04 18.27
N LYS A 255 1.04 -23.02 18.61
CA LYS A 255 0.07 -23.67 17.70
C LYS A 255 -0.97 -22.69 17.16
N ASN A 256 -1.37 -21.69 17.95
CA ASN A 256 -2.46 -20.77 17.62
C ASN A 256 -1.96 -19.36 17.25
N ILE A 257 -0.66 -19.16 17.00
CA ILE A 257 -0.11 -17.81 16.76
C ILE A 257 -0.76 -17.10 15.58
N GLU A 258 -1.01 -17.79 14.47
CA GLU A 258 -1.69 -17.20 13.31
C GLU A 258 -3.12 -16.75 13.67
N MET A 259 -3.85 -17.55 14.43
CA MET A 259 -5.19 -17.18 14.91
C MET A 259 -5.13 -15.99 15.87
N ILE A 260 -4.12 -15.95 16.74
CA ILE A 260 -3.87 -14.81 17.63
C ILE A 260 -3.63 -13.54 16.80
N LYS A 261 -2.77 -13.59 15.79
CA LYS A 261 -2.50 -12.46 14.89
C LYS A 261 -3.74 -11.99 14.13
N ILE A 262 -4.64 -12.90 13.74
CA ILE A 262 -5.88 -12.57 13.01
C ILE A 262 -6.93 -11.94 13.92
N TYR A 263 -7.11 -12.44 15.14
CA TYR A 263 -8.26 -12.11 15.98
C TYR A 263 -7.96 -11.22 17.18
N VAL A 264 -6.70 -11.04 17.55
CA VAL A 264 -6.31 -10.24 18.71
C VAL A 264 -5.73 -8.91 18.28
N ARG A 265 -6.20 -7.84 18.94
CA ARG A 265 -5.82 -6.45 18.64
C ARG A 265 -4.31 -6.26 18.61
N GLY A 266 -3.78 -5.78 17.48
CA GLY A 266 -2.35 -5.70 17.20
C GLY A 266 -1.59 -4.81 18.16
N HIS A 267 -2.11 -3.63 18.48
CA HIS A 267 -1.47 -2.72 19.42
C HIS A 267 -1.06 -3.39 20.73
N ASN A 268 -1.92 -4.22 21.31
CA ASN A 268 -1.62 -4.91 22.55
C ASN A 268 -0.51 -5.95 22.43
N LEU A 269 -0.41 -6.62 21.28
CA LEU A 269 0.64 -7.61 21.01
C LEU A 269 1.97 -6.92 20.65
N TYR A 270 1.89 -5.89 19.82
CA TYR A 270 3.02 -5.11 19.36
C TYR A 270 3.75 -4.43 20.51
N ASP A 271 3.02 -3.78 21.40
CA ASP A 271 3.58 -3.03 22.53
C ASP A 271 4.38 -3.91 23.50
N ILE A 272 4.07 -5.22 23.59
CA ILE A 272 4.82 -6.19 24.39
C ILE A 272 6.29 -6.26 23.97
N PHE A 273 6.56 -6.22 22.66
CA PHE A 273 7.88 -6.41 22.08
C PHE A 273 8.55 -5.10 21.68
N TYR A 274 7.77 -4.17 21.13
CA TYR A 274 8.26 -2.92 20.56
C TYR A 274 8.06 -1.69 21.44
N GLY A 275 7.34 -1.79 22.56
CA GLY A 275 7.09 -0.67 23.45
C GLY A 275 8.35 0.02 24.00
N LYS A 276 9.47 -0.72 24.09
CA LYS A 276 10.78 -0.18 24.50
C LYS A 276 11.51 0.59 23.39
N TYR A 277 11.09 0.47 22.12
CA TYR A 277 11.74 1.09 20.96
C TYR A 277 10.99 2.31 20.43
N ARG A 278 10.12 2.95 21.22
CA ARG A 278 9.26 4.06 20.76
C ARG A 278 10.02 5.22 20.12
N SER A 279 11.21 5.53 20.61
CA SER A 279 12.09 6.58 20.06
C SER A 279 12.81 6.17 18.77
N GLU A 280 12.93 4.87 18.50
CA GLU A 280 13.66 4.28 17.39
C GLU A 280 12.73 3.40 16.52
N GLU A 281 11.40 3.61 16.64
CA GLU A 281 10.40 2.72 16.01
C GLU A 281 10.63 2.59 14.51
N GLU A 282 10.88 3.69 13.81
CA GLU A 282 11.08 3.67 12.35
C GLU A 282 12.32 2.84 11.98
N GLU A 283 13.42 3.00 12.69
CA GLU A 283 14.67 2.27 12.41
C GLU A 283 14.50 0.76 12.62
N ILE A 284 13.88 0.36 13.73
CA ILE A 284 13.66 -1.06 14.02
C ILE A 284 12.68 -1.70 13.05
N LEU A 285 11.63 -0.98 12.64
CA LEU A 285 10.68 -1.47 11.65
C LEU A 285 11.30 -1.55 10.26
N ARG A 286 12.20 -0.63 9.88
CA ARG A 286 12.98 -0.71 8.65
C ARG A 286 13.83 -1.97 8.62
N LYS A 287 14.58 -2.25 9.70
CA LYS A 287 15.35 -3.50 9.85
C LYS A 287 14.44 -4.73 9.75
N TYR A 288 13.24 -4.65 10.33
CA TYR A 288 12.28 -5.74 10.24
C TYR A 288 11.81 -5.98 8.81
N VAL A 289 11.39 -4.93 8.11
CA VAL A 289 10.94 -5.02 6.71
C VAL A 289 12.07 -5.57 5.84
N ASP A 290 13.32 -5.14 6.06
CA ASP A 290 14.48 -5.62 5.30
C ASP A 290 14.78 -7.10 5.53
N ALA A 291 14.61 -7.61 6.76
CA ALA A 291 14.90 -8.99 7.14
C ALA A 291 13.75 -9.97 6.93
N ALA A 292 12.52 -9.47 6.84
CA ALA A 292 11.31 -10.29 6.73
C ALA A 292 11.18 -10.94 5.34
N PRO A 293 10.71 -12.20 5.27
CA PRO A 293 10.33 -12.81 4.00
C PRO A 293 9.15 -12.05 3.37
N LYS A 294 9.11 -12.01 2.04
CA LYS A 294 8.06 -11.32 1.26
C LYS A 294 6.65 -11.82 1.59
N GLU A 295 6.54 -13.09 1.90
CA GLU A 295 5.30 -13.79 2.23
C GLU A 295 4.58 -13.19 3.46
N VAL A 296 5.34 -12.58 4.37
CA VAL A 296 4.77 -11.88 5.55
C VAL A 296 3.83 -10.76 5.12
N PHE A 297 4.13 -10.09 4.02
CA PHE A 297 3.38 -8.94 3.51
C PHE A 297 2.63 -9.24 2.20
N ALA A 298 2.48 -10.53 1.84
CA ALA A 298 1.98 -10.94 0.54
C ALA A 298 0.60 -10.38 0.19
N ASP A 299 -0.32 -10.30 1.12
CA ASP A 299 -1.66 -9.75 0.88
C ASP A 299 -1.62 -8.24 0.58
N ILE A 300 -0.76 -7.49 1.26
CA ILE A 300 -0.55 -6.05 1.02
C ILE A 300 0.10 -5.84 -0.35
N LEU A 301 1.19 -6.55 -0.63
CA LEU A 301 1.92 -6.43 -1.88
C LEU A 301 1.06 -6.84 -3.08
N ASN A 302 0.33 -7.96 -2.97
CA ASN A 302 -0.58 -8.42 -4.02
C ASN A 302 -1.72 -7.42 -4.30
N ALA A 303 -2.17 -6.67 -3.29
CA ALA A 303 -3.18 -5.63 -3.49
C ALA A 303 -2.61 -4.41 -4.21
N ILE A 304 -1.38 -4.01 -3.88
CA ILE A 304 -0.65 -2.90 -4.51
C ILE A 304 -0.30 -3.25 -5.97
N ASP A 305 0.15 -4.46 -6.22
CA ASP A 305 0.57 -4.96 -7.54
C ASP A 305 -0.56 -5.02 -8.59
N ARG A 306 -1.81 -4.86 -8.18
CA ARG A 306 -2.96 -4.75 -9.11
C ARG A 306 -2.97 -3.43 -9.90
N PHE A 307 -2.17 -2.46 -9.48
CA PHE A 307 -2.10 -1.14 -10.11
C PHE A 307 -0.86 -1.02 -10.98
N VAL A 308 -1.06 -0.61 -12.23
CA VAL A 308 0.00 -0.51 -13.25
C VAL A 308 1.17 0.36 -12.76
N TYR A 309 0.87 1.43 -12.01
CA TYR A 309 1.89 2.30 -11.42
C TYR A 309 2.95 1.51 -10.60
N PHE A 310 2.52 0.56 -9.76
CA PHE A 310 3.40 -0.24 -8.94
C PHE A 310 3.95 -1.47 -9.67
N GLU A 311 3.13 -2.09 -10.54
CA GLU A 311 3.57 -3.24 -11.33
C GLU A 311 4.81 -2.91 -12.15
N ASN A 312 4.88 -1.70 -12.74
CA ASN A 312 6.02 -1.21 -13.52
C ASN A 312 7.26 -0.86 -12.68
N ARG A 313 7.12 -0.76 -11.37
CA ARG A 313 8.18 -0.35 -10.45
C ARG A 313 8.63 -1.46 -9.51
N LYS A 314 8.15 -2.68 -9.70
CA LYS A 314 8.61 -3.83 -8.93
C LYS A 314 10.12 -4.01 -9.05
N LYS A 315 10.77 -4.26 -7.93
CA LYS A 315 12.15 -4.74 -7.92
C LYS A 315 12.15 -6.25 -8.18
N GLU A 316 12.94 -6.69 -9.15
CA GLU A 316 12.96 -8.09 -9.62
C GLU A 316 13.76 -9.02 -8.70
N ASP A 317 14.67 -8.47 -7.88
CA ASP A 317 15.66 -9.24 -7.10
C ASP A 317 15.33 -9.35 -5.60
N ILE A 318 14.05 -9.25 -5.23
CA ILE A 318 13.63 -9.30 -3.81
C ILE A 318 12.54 -10.36 -3.59
#